data_9aa473770207c8f4cc8565d8741b8895
#
_entry.id   9aa473770207c8f4cc8565d8741b8895
#
_cell.length_a   1.000
_cell.length_b   1.000
_cell.length_c   1.000
_cell.angle_alpha   90.00
_cell.angle_beta   90.00
_cell.angle_gamma   90.00
#
_symmetry.space_group_name_H-M   'P 1'
#
loop_
_entity.id
_entity.type
_entity.pdbx_description
1 polymer ?
#
loop_
_entity_poly.entity_id
_entity_poly.type
_entity_poly.pdbx_seq_one_letter_code
_entity_poly.pdbx_strand_id
1 'polypeptide(L)'
;MKKLTEQKAMAFLATENAPREALAAGWTPSDFRAAGWTPSAFRAAGWTPSAFLAAGWTPSDLKEADEEWASIPEIEKPYSTMLADIEAKRRIHDQSTFGPDCDPKQNLCGTPMCTAGSLVNMAGEVGYKLRHKYGWEMAARMIHMKNRPDAPVQNFGSIPQKFALAYIRERAAEEQEKKP
;
A
#
# COMPACT_ATOMS: atom_id res chain seq x y z
N MET A 1 -19.95 -15.05 -16.30
CA MET A 1 -18.77 -14.57 -15.53
C MET A 1 -19.21 -13.38 -14.66
N LYS A 2 -19.11 -13.48 -13.34
CA LYS A 2 -19.43 -12.35 -12.46
C LYS A 2 -18.25 -11.37 -12.50
N LYS A 3 -18.46 -10.16 -13.05
CA LYS A 3 -17.51 -9.06 -12.93
C LYS A 3 -17.24 -8.81 -11.45
N LEU A 4 -16.01 -8.95 -11.04
CA LEU A 4 -15.57 -8.58 -9.71
C LEU A 4 -15.62 -7.06 -9.61
N THR A 5 -16.30 -6.54 -8.60
CA THR A 5 -16.22 -5.11 -8.30
C THR A 5 -14.88 -4.83 -7.63
N GLU A 6 -14.29 -3.66 -7.88
CA GLU A 6 -13.02 -3.22 -7.31
C GLU A 6 -12.96 -3.42 -5.78
N GLN A 7 -14.04 -3.11 -5.07
CA GLN A 7 -14.18 -3.36 -3.62
C GLN A 7 -14.07 -4.85 -3.23
N LYS A 8 -14.63 -5.76 -4.03
CA LYS A 8 -14.52 -7.20 -3.76
C LYS A 8 -13.12 -7.73 -4.05
N ALA A 9 -12.46 -7.20 -5.09
CA ALA A 9 -11.06 -7.52 -5.38
C ALA A 9 -10.15 -7.04 -4.25
N MET A 10 -10.35 -5.82 -3.74
CA MET A 10 -9.60 -5.25 -2.60
C MET A 10 -9.78 -6.07 -1.33
N ALA A 11 -11.02 -6.41 -0.97
CA ALA A 11 -11.31 -7.23 0.21
C ALA A 11 -10.71 -8.64 0.08
N PHE A 12 -10.74 -9.21 -1.12
CA PHE A 12 -10.20 -10.53 -1.42
C PHE A 12 -8.66 -10.55 -1.30
N LEU A 13 -7.97 -9.56 -1.83
CA LEU A 13 -6.51 -9.45 -1.78
C LEU A 13 -5.97 -9.10 -0.38
N ALA A 14 -6.84 -8.70 0.54
CA ALA A 14 -6.48 -8.42 1.93
C ALA A 14 -6.34 -9.68 2.81
N THR A 15 -6.67 -10.87 2.29
CA THR A 15 -6.56 -12.13 3.03
C THR A 15 -5.21 -12.80 2.80
N GLU A 16 -4.65 -13.46 3.83
CA GLU A 16 -3.39 -14.23 3.72
C GLU A 16 -3.48 -15.37 2.71
N ASN A 17 -4.68 -15.85 2.42
CA ASN A 17 -4.95 -16.94 1.49
C ASN A 17 -5.35 -16.47 0.08
N ALA A 18 -5.36 -15.17 -0.19
CA ALA A 18 -5.80 -14.60 -1.46
C ALA A 18 -5.23 -15.28 -2.71
N PRO A 19 -3.94 -15.65 -2.79
CA PRO A 19 -3.40 -16.36 -3.94
C PRO A 19 -4.07 -17.72 -4.19
N ARG A 20 -4.29 -18.48 -3.13
CA ARG A 20 -4.92 -19.81 -3.21
C ARG A 20 -6.40 -19.73 -3.54
N GLU A 21 -7.09 -18.77 -2.95
CA GLU A 21 -8.52 -18.56 -3.17
C GLU A 21 -8.79 -18.06 -4.59
N ALA A 22 -7.92 -17.19 -5.15
CA ALA A 22 -8.01 -16.74 -6.52
C ALA A 22 -7.85 -17.91 -7.51
N LEU A 23 -6.82 -18.74 -7.30
CA LEU A 23 -6.61 -19.93 -8.12
C LEU A 23 -7.75 -20.92 -8.00
N ALA A 24 -8.25 -21.19 -6.78
CA ALA A 24 -9.38 -22.07 -6.54
C ALA A 24 -10.70 -21.54 -7.16
N ALA A 25 -10.84 -20.22 -7.25
CA ALA A 25 -11.97 -19.56 -7.92
C ALA A 25 -11.81 -19.51 -9.45
N GLY A 26 -10.71 -20.06 -9.99
CA GLY A 26 -10.46 -20.12 -11.44
C GLY A 26 -10.12 -18.77 -12.08
N TRP A 27 -9.61 -17.82 -11.30
CA TRP A 27 -9.21 -16.51 -11.82
C TRP A 27 -7.91 -16.60 -12.61
N THR A 28 -7.90 -15.95 -13.76
CA THR A 28 -6.74 -15.88 -14.65
C THR A 28 -6.08 -14.49 -14.58
N PRO A 29 -4.81 -14.35 -15.02
CA PRO A 29 -4.18 -13.04 -15.16
C PRO A 29 -5.00 -12.06 -16.01
N SER A 30 -5.71 -12.57 -17.04
CA SER A 30 -6.59 -11.75 -17.88
C SER A 30 -7.77 -11.18 -17.11
N ASP A 31 -8.35 -11.93 -16.17
CA ASP A 31 -9.46 -11.46 -15.36
C ASP A 31 -9.00 -10.32 -14.44
N PHE A 32 -7.82 -10.45 -13.86
CA PHE A 32 -7.24 -9.42 -13.02
C PHE A 32 -6.86 -8.17 -13.81
N ARG A 33 -6.23 -8.33 -15.01
CA ARG A 33 -5.92 -7.18 -15.88
C ARG A 33 -7.19 -6.45 -16.34
N ALA A 34 -8.25 -7.17 -16.66
CA ALA A 34 -9.53 -6.59 -17.03
C ALA A 34 -10.17 -5.78 -15.89
N ALA A 35 -9.83 -6.11 -14.65
CA ALA A 35 -10.21 -5.35 -13.46
C ALA A 35 -9.22 -4.22 -13.10
N GLY A 36 -8.18 -3.98 -13.91
CA GLY A 36 -7.17 -2.96 -13.68
C GLY A 36 -6.05 -3.37 -12.71
N TRP A 37 -5.93 -4.65 -12.40
CA TRP A 37 -4.91 -5.16 -11.48
C TRP A 37 -3.62 -5.54 -12.21
N THR A 38 -2.50 -5.25 -11.58
CA THR A 38 -1.16 -5.55 -12.10
C THR A 38 -0.38 -6.43 -11.13
N PRO A 39 0.72 -7.06 -11.57
CA PRO A 39 1.61 -7.80 -10.68
C PRO A 39 2.09 -6.99 -9.48
N SER A 40 2.37 -5.68 -9.64
CA SER A 40 2.77 -4.81 -8.54
C SER A 40 1.70 -4.70 -7.45
N ALA A 41 0.42 -4.62 -7.85
CA ALA A 41 -0.70 -4.60 -6.90
C ALA A 41 -0.81 -5.92 -6.11
N PHE A 42 -0.57 -7.05 -6.76
CA PHE A 42 -0.56 -8.36 -6.09
C PHE A 42 0.63 -8.52 -5.14
N ARG A 43 1.82 -8.01 -5.50
CA ARG A 43 2.95 -7.98 -4.56
C ARG A 43 2.61 -7.20 -3.30
N ALA A 44 1.96 -6.07 -3.43
CA ALA A 44 1.47 -5.30 -2.30
C ALA A 44 0.46 -6.06 -1.43
N ALA A 45 -0.20 -7.07 -2.00
CA ALA A 45 -1.08 -8.00 -1.28
C ALA A 45 -0.36 -9.26 -0.75
N GLY A 46 0.98 -9.33 -0.88
CA GLY A 46 1.79 -10.44 -0.36
C GLY A 46 1.99 -11.62 -1.32
N TRP A 47 1.67 -11.46 -2.61
CA TRP A 47 1.92 -12.53 -3.59
C TRP A 47 3.41 -12.74 -3.84
N THR A 48 3.81 -13.99 -3.86
CA THR A 48 5.18 -14.38 -4.21
C THR A 48 5.34 -14.58 -5.71
N PRO A 49 6.57 -14.50 -6.27
CA PRO A 49 6.83 -14.83 -7.67
C PRO A 49 6.27 -16.20 -8.09
N SER A 50 6.38 -17.20 -7.22
CA SER A 50 5.82 -18.54 -7.47
C SER A 50 4.31 -18.53 -7.58
N ALA A 51 3.60 -17.72 -6.78
CA ALA A 51 2.16 -17.57 -6.86
C ALA A 51 1.73 -16.91 -8.18
N PHE A 52 2.50 -15.93 -8.68
CA PHE A 52 2.26 -15.31 -9.98
C PHE A 52 2.39 -16.31 -11.14
N LEU A 53 3.48 -17.08 -11.16
CA LEU A 53 3.71 -18.09 -12.21
C LEU A 53 2.64 -19.17 -12.15
N ALA A 54 2.24 -19.61 -10.96
CA ALA A 54 1.15 -20.59 -10.79
C ALA A 54 -0.21 -20.04 -11.25
N ALA A 55 -0.42 -18.73 -11.16
CA ALA A 55 -1.61 -18.04 -11.68
C ALA A 55 -1.52 -17.72 -13.18
N GLY A 56 -0.45 -18.15 -13.88
CA GLY A 56 -0.27 -17.97 -15.32
C GLY A 56 0.28 -16.61 -15.76
N TRP A 57 0.86 -15.83 -14.85
CA TRP A 57 1.60 -14.61 -15.20
C TRP A 57 2.95 -14.98 -15.83
N THR A 58 3.41 -14.17 -16.77
CA THR A 58 4.67 -14.41 -17.49
C THR A 58 5.86 -13.75 -16.76
N PRO A 59 7.11 -14.18 -17.05
CA PRO A 59 8.30 -13.49 -16.55
C PRO A 59 8.37 -12.01 -16.96
N SER A 60 7.83 -11.62 -18.10
CA SER A 60 7.77 -10.22 -18.53
C SER A 60 6.84 -9.39 -17.65
N ASP A 61 5.69 -9.95 -17.23
CA ASP A 61 4.78 -9.29 -16.31
C ASP A 61 5.44 -9.06 -14.93
N LEU A 62 6.25 -10.03 -14.50
CA LEU A 62 6.99 -9.92 -13.24
C LEU A 62 8.11 -8.88 -13.31
N LYS A 63 8.78 -8.76 -14.46
CA LYS A 63 9.83 -7.76 -14.66
C LYS A 63 9.27 -6.33 -14.53
N GLU A 64 8.13 -6.05 -15.18
CA GLU A 64 7.46 -4.75 -15.03
C GLU A 64 7.12 -4.46 -13.57
N ALA A 65 6.58 -5.46 -12.86
CA ALA A 65 6.30 -5.35 -11.44
C ALA A 65 7.56 -5.10 -10.61
N ASP A 66 8.68 -5.71 -10.96
CA ASP A 66 9.95 -5.54 -10.25
C ASP A 66 10.53 -4.14 -10.44
N GLU A 67 10.46 -3.57 -11.65
CA GLU A 67 10.90 -2.20 -11.94
C GLU A 67 10.08 -1.17 -11.15
N GLU A 68 8.76 -1.31 -11.13
CA GLU A 68 7.88 -0.42 -10.38
C GLU A 68 8.09 -0.56 -8.87
N TRP A 69 8.23 -1.79 -8.38
CA TRP A 69 8.55 -2.06 -6.98
C TRP A 69 9.92 -1.48 -6.58
N ALA A 70 10.92 -1.62 -7.45
CA ALA A 70 12.26 -1.06 -7.22
C ALA A 70 12.24 0.47 -7.17
N SER A 71 11.32 1.12 -7.87
CA SER A 71 11.18 2.58 -7.88
C SER A 71 10.66 3.17 -6.56
N ILE A 72 10.01 2.35 -5.71
CA ILE A 72 9.49 2.81 -4.42
C ILE A 72 10.67 3.19 -3.53
N PRO A 73 10.70 4.42 -3.01
CA PRO A 73 11.83 4.89 -2.20
C PRO A 73 11.91 4.12 -0.87
N GLU A 74 13.13 3.94 -0.41
CA GLU A 74 13.39 3.53 0.96
C GLU A 74 13.13 4.72 1.89
N ILE A 75 12.20 4.55 2.82
CA ILE A 75 11.84 5.55 3.84
C ILE A 75 12.30 5.00 5.18
N GLU A 76 13.32 5.62 5.73
CA GLU A 76 13.81 5.23 7.04
C GLU A 76 12.73 5.47 8.11
N LYS A 77 12.34 4.40 8.81
CA LYS A 77 11.38 4.43 9.92
C LYS A 77 10.12 5.27 9.60
N PRO A 78 9.33 4.85 8.59
CA PRO A 78 8.22 5.67 8.08
C PRO A 78 7.19 6.02 9.17
N TYR A 79 6.89 5.11 10.08
CA TYR A 79 5.91 5.38 11.15
C TYR A 79 6.47 6.26 12.26
N SER A 80 7.74 6.12 12.61
CA SER A 80 8.42 7.00 13.57
C SER A 80 8.48 8.43 13.03
N THR A 81 8.82 8.59 11.74
CA THR A 81 8.84 9.89 11.07
C THR A 81 7.44 10.50 11.02
N MET A 82 6.43 9.71 10.65
CA MET A 82 5.03 10.14 10.62
C MET A 82 4.56 10.59 12.01
N LEU A 83 4.84 9.81 13.04
CA LEU A 83 4.47 10.13 14.44
C LEU A 83 5.13 11.43 14.90
N ALA A 84 6.43 11.59 14.67
CA ALA A 84 7.16 12.80 15.02
C ALA A 84 6.61 14.05 14.32
N ASP A 85 6.19 13.92 13.05
CA ASP A 85 5.56 15.02 12.32
C ASP A 85 4.18 15.39 12.87
N ILE A 86 3.39 14.40 13.28
CA ILE A 86 2.08 14.62 13.91
C ILE A 86 2.26 15.31 15.27
N GLU A 87 3.14 14.83 16.12
CA GLU A 87 3.40 15.39 17.46
C GLU A 87 3.98 16.80 17.39
N ALA A 88 4.85 17.07 16.43
CA ALA A 88 5.37 18.41 16.15
C ALA A 88 4.38 19.34 15.42
N LYS A 89 3.15 18.89 15.15
CA LYS A 89 2.10 19.62 14.41
C LYS A 89 2.52 20.03 12.97
N ARG A 90 3.51 19.36 12.40
CA ARG A 90 3.87 19.55 10.98
C ARG A 90 2.91 18.81 10.06
N ARG A 91 2.26 17.76 10.56
CA ARG A 91 1.27 16.95 9.87
C ARG A 91 -0.01 16.85 10.69
N ILE A 92 -1.17 17.02 10.05
CA ILE A 92 -2.47 16.76 10.68
C ILE A 92 -2.89 15.35 10.30
N HIS A 93 -3.10 14.50 11.31
CA HIS A 93 -3.63 13.16 11.09
C HIS A 93 -5.15 13.17 11.14
N ASP A 94 -5.78 12.81 10.03
CA ASP A 94 -7.23 12.66 9.91
C ASP A 94 -7.52 11.42 9.05
N GLN A 95 -8.05 10.37 9.67
CA GLN A 95 -8.30 9.10 9.01
C GLN A 95 -9.50 9.15 8.04
N SER A 96 -10.29 10.21 8.05
CA SER A 96 -11.42 10.41 7.15
C SER A 96 -11.03 10.89 5.74
N THR A 97 -9.77 11.33 5.55
CA THR A 97 -9.29 11.83 4.26
C THR A 97 -7.92 11.28 3.89
N PHE A 98 -7.74 10.90 2.64
CA PHE A 98 -6.43 10.49 2.13
C PHE A 98 -5.44 11.66 2.00
N GLY A 99 -5.94 12.87 1.90
CA GLY A 99 -5.17 14.08 1.65
C GLY A 99 -5.48 14.68 0.28
N PRO A 100 -4.82 15.80 -0.07
CA PRO A 100 -5.09 16.51 -1.30
C PRO A 100 -4.50 15.76 -2.50
N ASP A 101 -5.17 15.92 -3.63
CA ASP A 101 -4.68 15.51 -4.93
C ASP A 101 -3.80 16.64 -5.52
N CYS A 102 -2.62 16.81 -4.95
CA CYS A 102 -1.74 17.92 -5.29
C CYS A 102 -0.31 17.45 -5.63
N ASP A 103 0.47 18.35 -6.24
CA ASP A 103 1.89 18.12 -6.52
C ASP A 103 2.64 17.80 -5.21
N PRO A 104 3.39 16.69 -5.15
CA PRO A 104 4.17 16.30 -3.98
C PRO A 104 5.25 17.32 -3.58
N LYS A 105 5.62 18.23 -4.49
CA LYS A 105 6.55 19.33 -4.21
C LYS A 105 5.93 20.48 -3.41
N GLN A 106 4.60 20.52 -3.29
CA GLN A 106 3.94 21.53 -2.48
C GLN A 106 4.15 21.25 -1.00
N ASN A 107 4.32 22.32 -0.24
CA ASN A 107 4.37 22.23 1.21
C ASN A 107 2.98 21.84 1.74
N LEU A 108 2.85 20.61 2.22
CA LEU A 108 1.61 20.07 2.77
C LEU A 108 1.47 20.29 4.28
N CYS A 109 2.27 21.19 4.86
CA CYS A 109 2.17 21.53 6.28
C CYS A 109 0.74 21.99 6.61
N GLY A 110 0.13 21.36 7.60
CA GLY A 110 -1.25 21.65 8.00
C GLY A 110 -2.33 20.97 7.15
N THR A 111 -1.99 20.18 6.16
CA THR A 111 -2.96 19.42 5.37
C THR A 111 -3.35 18.12 6.08
N PRO A 112 -4.66 17.87 6.29
CA PRO A 112 -5.12 16.61 6.87
C PRO A 112 -4.87 15.42 5.95
N MET A 113 -4.33 14.32 6.51
CA MET A 113 -4.12 13.05 5.79
C MET A 113 -4.31 11.87 6.74
N CYS A 114 -4.89 10.79 6.21
CA CYS A 114 -4.89 9.50 6.91
C CYS A 114 -3.50 8.85 6.87
N THR A 115 -3.38 7.69 7.51
CA THR A 115 -2.15 6.88 7.48
C THR A 115 -1.72 6.54 6.05
N ALA A 116 -2.66 6.11 5.18
CA ALA A 116 -2.35 5.81 3.79
C ALA A 116 -1.88 7.04 3.02
N GLY A 117 -2.59 8.17 3.15
CA GLY A 117 -2.19 9.44 2.52
C GLY A 117 -0.82 9.90 2.95
N SER A 118 -0.50 9.72 4.24
CA SER A 118 0.82 10.07 4.78
C SER A 118 1.94 9.21 4.19
N LEU A 119 1.76 7.90 4.03
CA LEU A 119 2.72 7.02 3.37
C LEU A 119 2.95 7.40 1.91
N VAL A 120 1.86 7.65 1.17
CA VAL A 120 1.94 8.11 -0.24
C VAL A 120 2.71 9.43 -0.34
N ASN A 121 2.39 10.39 0.53
CA ASN A 121 3.07 11.68 0.56
C ASN A 121 4.56 11.55 0.90
N MET A 122 4.93 10.70 1.84
CA MET A 122 6.34 10.46 2.21
C MET A 122 7.14 9.82 1.07
N ALA A 123 6.52 9.03 0.22
CA ALA A 123 7.14 8.45 -0.98
C ALA A 123 7.25 9.46 -2.13
N GLY A 124 6.78 10.70 -1.95
CA GLY A 124 6.93 11.79 -2.90
C GLY A 124 6.30 11.51 -4.26
N GLU A 125 6.97 11.91 -5.33
CA GLU A 125 6.48 11.78 -6.70
C GLU A 125 6.13 10.32 -7.08
N VAL A 126 6.93 9.36 -6.63
CA VAL A 126 6.67 7.93 -6.86
C VAL A 126 5.38 7.50 -6.16
N GLY A 127 5.18 7.93 -4.91
CA GLY A 127 3.96 7.64 -4.18
C GLY A 127 2.70 8.15 -4.89
N TYR A 128 2.75 9.37 -5.43
CA TYR A 128 1.63 9.92 -6.19
C TYR A 128 1.43 9.25 -7.55
N LYS A 129 2.49 8.81 -8.25
CA LYS A 129 2.39 7.99 -9.47
C LYS A 129 1.68 6.66 -9.17
N LEU A 130 2.07 5.97 -8.10
CA LEU A 130 1.41 4.75 -7.65
C LEU A 130 -0.06 5.00 -7.31
N ARG A 131 -0.36 6.10 -6.60
CA ARG A 131 -1.71 6.49 -6.26
C ARG A 131 -2.57 6.74 -7.51
N HIS A 132 -2.06 7.40 -8.53
CA HIS A 132 -2.78 7.60 -9.79
C HIS A 132 -3.08 6.28 -10.51
N LYS A 133 -2.15 5.33 -10.45
CA LYS A 133 -2.28 4.04 -11.12
C LYS A 133 -3.16 3.04 -10.34
N TYR A 134 -3.06 3.01 -9.01
CA TYR A 134 -3.63 1.96 -8.16
C TYR A 134 -4.61 2.46 -7.08
N GLY A 135 -4.79 3.74 -6.93
CA GLY A 135 -5.54 4.33 -5.84
C GLY A 135 -4.72 4.46 -4.53
N TRP A 136 -5.27 5.21 -3.59
CA TRP A 136 -4.59 5.56 -2.33
C TRP A 136 -4.23 4.35 -1.47
N GLU A 137 -5.19 3.45 -1.28
CA GLU A 137 -5.03 2.28 -0.42
C GLU A 137 -3.93 1.36 -0.92
N MET A 138 -3.96 1.00 -2.21
CA MET A 138 -2.99 0.09 -2.78
C MET A 138 -1.59 0.71 -2.84
N ALA A 139 -1.47 1.98 -3.23
CA ALA A 139 -0.20 2.69 -3.21
C ALA A 139 0.43 2.71 -1.81
N ALA A 140 -0.38 3.00 -0.78
CA ALA A 140 0.09 2.98 0.61
C ALA A 140 0.55 1.59 1.05
N ARG A 141 -0.18 0.54 0.66
CA ARG A 141 0.20 -0.85 0.96
C ARG A 141 1.51 -1.24 0.29
N MET A 142 1.73 -0.87 -0.97
CA MET A 142 2.99 -1.09 -1.67
C MET A 142 4.15 -0.39 -0.96
N ILE A 143 3.98 0.88 -0.58
CA ILE A 143 4.99 1.65 0.15
C ILE A 143 5.26 1.03 1.52
N HIS A 144 4.21 0.64 2.25
CA HIS A 144 4.34 -0.04 3.54
C HIS A 144 5.16 -1.32 3.40
N MET A 145 4.79 -2.22 2.50
CA MET A 145 5.47 -3.50 2.32
C MET A 145 6.92 -3.35 1.88
N LYS A 146 7.24 -2.36 1.05
CA LYS A 146 8.62 -2.07 0.65
C LYS A 146 9.48 -1.67 1.84
N ASN A 147 8.92 -0.86 2.75
CA ASN A 147 9.65 -0.26 3.87
C ASN A 147 9.50 -1.01 5.20
N ARG A 148 8.46 -1.85 5.31
CA ARG A 148 8.16 -2.66 6.49
C ARG A 148 7.75 -4.09 6.10
N PRO A 149 8.63 -4.83 5.41
CA PRO A 149 8.35 -6.21 4.98
C PRO A 149 8.11 -7.18 6.15
N ASP A 150 8.48 -6.78 7.34
CA ASP A 150 8.34 -7.49 8.61
C ASP A 150 7.01 -7.26 9.32
N ALA A 151 6.29 -6.20 8.95
CA ALA A 151 5.02 -5.85 9.56
C ALA A 151 3.84 -6.32 8.71
N PRO A 152 2.72 -6.74 9.33
CA PRO A 152 1.56 -7.18 8.58
C PRO A 152 0.98 -6.02 7.75
N VAL A 153 0.57 -6.35 6.52
CA VAL A 153 -0.10 -5.38 5.64
C VAL A 153 -1.49 -5.12 6.16
N GLN A 154 -1.82 -3.85 6.35
CA GLN A 154 -3.12 -3.40 6.82
C GLN A 154 -3.99 -2.87 5.67
N ASN A 155 -5.30 -2.99 5.84
CA ASN A 155 -6.26 -2.19 5.10
C ASN A 155 -6.40 -0.85 5.83
N PHE A 156 -5.67 0.17 5.37
CA PHE A 156 -5.64 1.47 6.04
C PHE A 156 -7.01 2.17 6.08
N GLY A 157 -7.81 1.99 5.02
CA GLY A 157 -9.17 2.55 4.96
C GLY A 157 -10.14 1.95 5.97
N SER A 158 -9.83 0.78 6.53
CA SER A 158 -10.67 0.13 7.56
C SER A 158 -10.27 0.48 8.99
N ILE A 159 -9.17 1.20 9.20
CA ILE A 159 -8.75 1.62 10.54
C ILE A 159 -9.65 2.76 11.02
N PRO A 160 -10.44 2.58 12.08
CA PRO A 160 -11.26 3.67 12.59
C PRO A 160 -10.39 4.84 13.12
N GLN A 161 -10.87 6.08 12.96
CA GLN A 161 -10.16 7.30 13.41
C GLN A 161 -9.61 7.19 14.84
N LYS A 162 -10.42 6.67 15.77
CA LYS A 162 -10.03 6.54 17.17
C LYS A 162 -8.85 5.58 17.44
N PHE A 163 -8.56 4.68 16.52
CA PHE A 163 -7.46 3.70 16.63
C PHE A 163 -6.26 4.05 15.74
N ALA A 164 -6.42 4.94 14.78
CA ALA A 164 -5.41 5.20 13.78
C ALA A 164 -4.10 5.74 14.37
N LEU A 165 -4.18 6.65 15.34
CA LEU A 165 -2.97 7.16 16.02
C LEU A 165 -2.31 6.09 16.90
N ALA A 166 -3.10 5.22 17.55
CA ALA A 166 -2.55 4.09 18.29
C ALA A 166 -1.82 3.11 17.38
N TYR A 167 -2.38 2.82 16.22
CA TYR A 167 -1.73 2.01 15.17
C TYR A 167 -0.38 2.60 14.74
N ILE A 168 -0.33 3.91 14.46
CA ILE A 168 0.93 4.59 14.08
C ILE A 168 1.97 4.47 15.21
N ARG A 169 1.57 4.67 16.47
CA ARG A 169 2.46 4.54 17.63
C ARG A 169 3.01 3.13 17.80
N GLU A 170 2.17 2.13 17.63
CA GLU A 170 2.58 0.72 17.70
C GLU A 170 3.64 0.41 16.63
N ARG A 171 3.38 0.79 15.37
CA ARG A 171 4.35 0.59 14.27
C ARG A 171 5.64 1.39 14.48
N ALA A 172 5.55 2.60 15.02
CA ALA A 172 6.72 3.42 15.36
C ALA A 172 7.56 2.77 16.48
N ALA A 173 6.93 2.20 17.49
CA ALA A 173 7.63 1.48 18.57
C ALA A 173 8.41 0.28 18.03
N GLU A 174 7.80 -0.53 17.16
CA GLU A 174 8.46 -1.66 16.49
C GLU A 174 9.70 -1.24 15.67
N GLU A 175 9.65 -0.05 15.04
CA GLU A 175 10.79 0.51 14.31
C GLU A 175 11.96 0.90 15.21
N GLN A 176 11.70 1.22 16.49
CA GLN A 176 12.74 1.56 17.45
C GLN A 176 13.38 0.30 18.08
N GLU A 177 12.63 -0.78 18.23
CA GLU A 177 13.12 -2.04 18.80
C GLU A 177 14.11 -2.76 17.88
N LYS A 178 14.01 -2.53 16.56
CA LYS A 178 14.94 -3.08 15.57
C LYS A 178 16.24 -2.28 15.60
N LYS A 179 17.23 -2.79 16.35
CA LYS A 179 18.61 -2.35 16.19
C LYS A 179 19.13 -2.82 14.82
N PRO A 180 19.96 -1.99 14.16
CA PRO A 180 20.61 -2.36 12.91
C PRO A 180 21.48 -3.62 13.05
#